data_8229fb543f04501494c60ff488fbb4b2
#
_entry.id   8229fb543f04501494c60ff488fbb4b2
#
_cell.length_a   1.000
_cell.length_b   1.000
_cell.length_c   1.000
_cell.angle_alpha   90.00
_cell.angle_beta   90.00
_cell.angle_gamma   90.00
#
_symmetry.space_group_name_H-M   'P 1'
#
loop_
_entity.id
_entity.type
_entity.pdbx_description
1 polymer ?
#
loop_
_entity_poly.entity_id
_entity_poly.type
_entity_poly.pdbx_seq_one_letter_code
_entity_poly.pdbx_strand_id
1 'polypeptide(L)'
;MLFTVKTLKGYKLDAIDGDVGRVKEFYFDDRHWTVRYLVADTGCWLPGRQVLISPYALGSINKDIYQQQIGIILTKKQIQDSPSLNSDMPVSRQFEESYYGYYSWPRYWSGTYSWGSHPYIERDHEKWEKFNQDEKTWDAHLRSTHAGTGYHIQANDGGIGHVEDFIIDDETWAIRYLMVNTRNFWPGKAVLISPQWIERVSWGERKVFVNLSRETIKHSPQYTEEFLLTRDFEAELHQYYHRQGYWLDELVAK
;
A
#
# COMPACT_ATOMS: atom_id res chain seq x y z
N MET A 1 2.58 1.23 -12.64
CA MET A 1 1.63 2.36 -12.71
C MET A 1 1.08 2.71 -11.33
N LEU A 2 0.51 3.93 -11.20
CA LEU A 2 0.03 4.45 -9.92
C LEU A 2 -1.50 4.47 -9.87
N PHE A 3 -2.08 3.91 -8.79
CA PHE A 3 -3.52 3.83 -8.55
C PHE A 3 -3.88 4.38 -7.18
N THR A 4 -5.00 5.07 -7.07
CA THR A 4 -5.59 5.37 -5.77
C THR A 4 -6.21 4.11 -5.17
N VAL A 5 -6.17 3.98 -3.84
CA VAL A 5 -6.86 2.87 -3.13
C VAL A 5 -8.35 2.89 -3.43
N LYS A 6 -8.95 4.07 -3.50
CA LYS A 6 -10.35 4.28 -3.85
C LYS A 6 -10.70 3.69 -5.22
N THR A 7 -9.82 3.86 -6.23
CA THR A 7 -10.02 3.27 -7.56
C THR A 7 -9.97 1.75 -7.51
N LEU A 8 -9.03 1.17 -6.77
CA LEU A 8 -8.88 -0.29 -6.67
C LEU A 8 -9.97 -0.96 -5.83
N LYS A 9 -10.60 -0.22 -4.93
CA LYS A 9 -11.67 -0.75 -4.08
C LYS A 9 -12.86 -1.19 -4.92
N GLY A 10 -13.33 -2.41 -4.69
CA GLY A 10 -14.42 -3.02 -5.44
C GLY A 10 -13.98 -3.75 -6.72
N TYR A 11 -12.71 -3.66 -7.13
CA TYR A 11 -12.20 -4.46 -8.24
C TYR A 11 -12.41 -5.95 -7.97
N LYS A 12 -12.79 -6.69 -9.00
CA LYS A 12 -12.95 -8.13 -8.95
C LYS A 12 -11.61 -8.81 -8.72
N LEU A 13 -11.61 -9.86 -7.94
CA LEU A 13 -10.45 -10.69 -7.67
C LEU A 13 -10.61 -12.01 -8.42
N ASP A 14 -9.77 -12.23 -9.45
CA ASP A 14 -9.88 -13.34 -10.38
C ASP A 14 -8.74 -14.34 -10.14
N ALA A 15 -9.05 -15.42 -9.41
CA ALA A 15 -8.11 -16.51 -9.18
C ALA A 15 -7.99 -17.41 -10.43
N ILE A 16 -7.01 -18.32 -10.45
CA ILE A 16 -6.76 -19.23 -11.59
C ILE A 16 -8.03 -20.03 -11.98
N ASP A 17 -8.83 -20.36 -10.98
CA ASP A 17 -10.02 -21.22 -11.13
C ASP A 17 -11.35 -20.50 -10.84
N GLY A 18 -11.36 -19.17 -10.85
CA GLY A 18 -12.56 -18.36 -10.77
C GLY A 18 -12.56 -17.23 -9.74
N ASP A 19 -13.69 -16.58 -9.62
CA ASP A 19 -13.92 -15.42 -8.78
C ASP A 19 -13.77 -15.74 -7.27
N VAL A 20 -13.01 -14.92 -6.56
CA VAL A 20 -12.81 -15.01 -5.11
C VAL A 20 -13.42 -13.85 -4.33
N GLY A 21 -13.98 -12.87 -5.03
CA GLY A 21 -14.61 -11.71 -4.42
C GLY A 21 -14.11 -10.37 -4.94
N ARG A 22 -14.09 -9.37 -4.08
CA ARG A 22 -13.72 -8.00 -4.45
C ARG A 22 -12.71 -7.40 -3.47
N VAL A 23 -11.92 -6.44 -3.95
CA VAL A 23 -11.03 -5.64 -3.10
C VAL A 23 -11.86 -4.88 -2.07
N LYS A 24 -11.59 -5.10 -0.80
CA LYS A 24 -12.18 -4.37 0.34
C LYS A 24 -11.31 -3.22 0.78
N GLU A 25 -10.05 -3.49 1.09
CA GLU A 25 -9.05 -2.55 1.56
C GLU A 25 -7.64 -3.13 1.42
N PHE A 26 -6.63 -2.37 1.83
CA PHE A 26 -5.25 -2.85 1.88
C PHE A 26 -4.68 -2.68 3.28
N TYR A 27 -3.82 -3.62 3.67
CA TYR A 27 -2.96 -3.48 4.84
C TYR A 27 -1.52 -3.21 4.40
N PHE A 28 -0.92 -2.21 4.98
CA PHE A 28 0.43 -1.77 4.67
C PHE A 28 1.31 -1.71 5.92
N ASP A 29 2.60 -1.83 5.72
CA ASP A 29 3.63 -1.64 6.73
C ASP A 29 3.95 -0.15 6.85
N ASP A 30 3.74 0.45 8.02
CA ASP A 30 3.93 1.88 8.26
C ASP A 30 5.39 2.32 8.41
N ARG A 31 6.35 1.38 8.43
CA ARG A 31 7.78 1.68 8.36
C ARG A 31 8.26 1.88 6.93
N HIS A 32 7.82 0.99 6.03
CA HIS A 32 8.28 0.95 4.65
C HIS A 32 7.25 1.50 3.66
N TRP A 33 6.06 1.84 4.14
CA TRP A 33 4.96 2.32 3.30
C TRP A 33 4.68 1.38 2.12
N THR A 34 4.62 0.10 2.42
CA THR A 34 4.43 -0.95 1.42
C THR A 34 3.23 -1.81 1.79
N VAL A 35 2.36 -2.06 0.81
CA VAL A 35 1.22 -2.96 0.97
C VAL A 35 1.74 -4.38 1.23
N ARG A 36 1.26 -5.00 2.30
CA ARG A 36 1.58 -6.38 2.68
C ARG A 36 0.45 -7.33 2.38
N TYR A 37 -0.79 -6.82 2.40
CA TYR A 37 -1.97 -7.61 2.08
C TYR A 37 -3.03 -6.75 1.38
N LEU A 38 -3.63 -7.36 0.37
CA LEU A 38 -4.95 -7.00 -0.11
C LEU A 38 -5.96 -7.78 0.74
N VAL A 39 -6.97 -7.11 1.26
CA VAL A 39 -8.09 -7.72 1.99
C VAL A 39 -9.23 -7.91 1.01
N ALA A 40 -9.68 -9.17 0.87
CA ALA A 40 -10.78 -9.51 -0.01
C ALA A 40 -12.11 -9.58 0.76
N ASP A 41 -13.14 -8.99 0.16
CA ASP A 41 -14.53 -9.30 0.50
C ASP A 41 -14.99 -10.47 -0.36
N THR A 42 -15.13 -11.63 0.25
CA THR A 42 -15.48 -12.89 -0.43
C THR A 42 -16.98 -13.14 -0.46
N GLY A 43 -17.79 -12.21 0.06
CA GLY A 43 -19.24 -12.40 0.16
C GLY A 43 -19.59 -13.65 0.97
N CYS A 44 -20.41 -14.53 0.39
CA CYS A 44 -20.85 -15.76 1.05
C CYS A 44 -19.89 -16.94 0.91
N TRP A 45 -18.80 -16.81 0.16
CA TRP A 45 -17.92 -17.96 -0.11
C TRP A 45 -17.11 -18.42 1.11
N LEU A 46 -16.54 -17.47 1.87
CA LEU A 46 -15.82 -17.75 3.12
C LEU A 46 -16.35 -16.85 4.25
N PRO A 47 -17.57 -17.08 4.74
CA PRO A 47 -18.20 -16.21 5.70
C PRO A 47 -17.44 -16.21 7.04
N GLY A 48 -17.37 -15.03 7.69
CA GLY A 48 -16.72 -14.87 8.99
C GLY A 48 -15.19 -14.96 8.98
N ARG A 49 -14.59 -15.09 7.80
CA ARG A 49 -13.14 -15.16 7.61
C ARG A 49 -12.64 -13.93 6.87
N GLN A 50 -11.58 -13.33 7.37
CA GLN A 50 -10.82 -12.32 6.65
C GLN A 50 -9.85 -13.01 5.69
N VAL A 51 -9.99 -12.78 4.39
CA VAL A 51 -9.10 -13.31 3.36
C VAL A 51 -8.07 -12.26 3.02
N LEU A 52 -6.83 -12.56 3.36
CA LEU A 52 -5.65 -11.75 3.06
C LEU A 52 -4.93 -12.35 1.85
N ILE A 53 -4.56 -11.50 0.90
CA ILE A 53 -3.83 -11.88 -0.30
C ILE A 53 -2.55 -11.06 -0.34
N SER A 54 -1.40 -11.74 -0.23
CA SER A 54 -0.10 -11.07 -0.33
C SER A 54 0.15 -10.61 -1.77
N PRO A 55 0.84 -9.49 -1.99
CA PRO A 55 1.33 -9.06 -3.29
C PRO A 55 2.13 -10.12 -4.06
N TYR A 56 2.74 -11.11 -3.39
CA TYR A 56 3.33 -12.27 -4.07
C TYR A 56 2.33 -13.04 -4.93
N ALA A 57 1.07 -13.06 -4.54
CA ALA A 57 -0.01 -13.72 -5.26
C ALA A 57 -0.74 -12.81 -6.26
N LEU A 58 -0.49 -11.51 -6.25
CA LEU A 58 -1.16 -10.57 -7.14
C LEU A 58 -0.47 -10.55 -8.51
N GLY A 59 -1.27 -10.71 -9.54
CA GLY A 59 -0.89 -10.61 -10.93
C GLY A 59 -1.15 -9.21 -11.49
N SER A 60 -1.48 -9.16 -12.79
CA SER A 60 -1.77 -7.90 -13.48
C SER A 60 -3.08 -7.27 -13.02
N ILE A 61 -3.09 -5.94 -12.97
CA ILE A 61 -4.31 -5.14 -12.79
C ILE A 61 -4.88 -4.81 -14.17
N ASN A 62 -6.08 -5.30 -14.46
CA ASN A 62 -6.79 -4.93 -15.67
C ASN A 62 -7.52 -3.59 -15.45
N LYS A 63 -7.23 -2.63 -16.33
CA LYS A 63 -7.70 -1.24 -16.25
C LYS A 63 -8.90 -0.96 -17.15
N ASP A 64 -9.32 -1.94 -17.93
CA ASP A 64 -10.51 -1.79 -18.77
C ASP A 64 -11.69 -1.40 -17.86
N ILE A 65 -12.35 -0.30 -18.20
CA ILE A 65 -13.49 0.23 -17.44
C ILE A 65 -14.59 -0.83 -17.27
N TYR A 66 -14.67 -1.77 -18.22
CA TYR A 66 -15.64 -2.86 -18.21
C TYR A 66 -15.15 -4.12 -17.48
N GLN A 67 -13.84 -4.21 -17.17
CA GLN A 67 -13.22 -5.40 -16.58
C GLN A 67 -12.27 -5.02 -15.43
N GLN A 68 -12.73 -4.19 -14.51
CA GLN A 68 -11.95 -3.78 -13.33
C GLN A 68 -11.64 -5.00 -12.46
N GLN A 69 -10.48 -5.63 -12.71
CA GLN A 69 -10.10 -6.85 -12.01
C GLN A 69 -8.60 -6.90 -11.72
N ILE A 70 -8.27 -7.64 -10.67
CA ILE A 70 -6.90 -7.99 -10.29
C ILE A 70 -6.78 -9.51 -10.41
N GLY A 71 -5.83 -9.98 -11.22
CA GLY A 71 -5.51 -11.40 -11.32
C GLY A 71 -4.84 -11.90 -10.05
N ILE A 72 -5.16 -13.12 -9.63
CA ILE A 72 -4.55 -13.81 -8.50
C ILE A 72 -3.96 -15.12 -9.00
N ILE A 73 -2.67 -15.35 -8.74
CA ILE A 73 -1.95 -16.56 -9.18
C ILE A 73 -2.15 -17.77 -8.25
N LEU A 74 -3.20 -17.77 -7.45
CA LEU A 74 -3.62 -18.86 -6.58
C LEU A 74 -4.94 -19.43 -7.04
N THR A 75 -5.20 -20.69 -6.69
CA THR A 75 -6.52 -21.31 -6.83
C THR A 75 -7.40 -20.97 -5.62
N LYS A 76 -8.70 -21.05 -5.78
CA LYS A 76 -9.67 -20.91 -4.69
C LYS A 76 -9.38 -21.89 -3.55
N LYS A 77 -9.00 -23.13 -3.91
CA LYS A 77 -8.64 -24.15 -2.92
C LYS A 77 -7.43 -23.74 -2.08
N GLN A 78 -6.38 -23.22 -2.68
CA GLN A 78 -5.21 -22.72 -1.95
C GLN A 78 -5.57 -21.59 -0.98
N ILE A 79 -6.45 -20.68 -1.41
CA ILE A 79 -6.95 -19.59 -0.55
C ILE A 79 -7.81 -20.15 0.59
N GLN A 80 -8.69 -21.11 0.30
CA GLN A 80 -9.57 -21.75 1.28
C GLN A 80 -8.79 -22.50 2.36
N ASP A 81 -7.76 -23.23 1.97
CA ASP A 81 -6.96 -24.09 2.86
C ASP A 81 -5.85 -23.31 3.60
N SER A 82 -5.62 -22.03 3.26
CA SER A 82 -4.62 -21.19 3.92
C SER A 82 -5.00 -20.88 5.37
N PRO A 83 -4.04 -20.51 6.23
CA PRO A 83 -4.33 -20.08 7.59
C PRO A 83 -5.43 -19.02 7.63
N SER A 84 -6.40 -19.20 8.51
CA SER A 84 -7.56 -18.32 8.64
C SER A 84 -7.37 -17.28 9.73
N LEU A 85 -7.83 -16.07 9.45
CA LEU A 85 -7.94 -15.00 10.42
C LEU A 85 -9.43 -14.65 10.56
N ASN A 86 -9.95 -14.57 11.78
CA ASN A 86 -11.30 -14.09 12.01
C ASN A 86 -11.39 -12.61 11.63
N SER A 87 -12.52 -12.20 11.06
CA SER A 87 -12.71 -10.86 10.49
C SER A 87 -12.46 -9.72 11.49
N ASP A 88 -12.60 -9.99 12.79
CA ASP A 88 -12.48 -8.98 13.84
C ASP A 88 -11.13 -9.00 14.57
N MET A 89 -10.21 -9.89 14.16
CA MET A 89 -8.90 -10.01 14.80
C MET A 89 -7.83 -9.24 14.04
N PRO A 90 -6.93 -8.53 14.75
CA PRO A 90 -5.77 -7.92 14.13
C PRO A 90 -4.81 -9.00 13.61
N VAL A 91 -4.10 -8.69 12.54
CA VAL A 91 -3.05 -9.57 12.00
C VAL A 91 -1.89 -9.61 12.99
N SER A 92 -1.62 -10.80 13.53
CA SER A 92 -0.49 -11.02 14.44
C SER A 92 0.72 -11.56 13.69
N ARG A 93 1.92 -11.38 14.26
CA ARG A 93 3.15 -11.96 13.70
C ARG A 93 3.06 -13.49 13.57
N GLN A 94 2.47 -14.15 14.55
CA GLN A 94 2.28 -15.61 14.50
C GLN A 94 1.37 -16.05 13.34
N PHE A 95 0.33 -15.25 13.03
CA PHE A 95 -0.48 -15.51 11.85
C PHE A 95 0.34 -15.33 10.57
N GLU A 96 1.12 -14.25 10.48
CA GLU A 96 1.96 -13.98 9.32
C GLU A 96 2.98 -15.09 9.07
N GLU A 97 3.64 -15.59 10.12
CA GLU A 97 4.57 -16.73 10.04
C GLU A 97 3.89 -17.97 9.48
N SER A 98 2.69 -18.29 9.98
CA SER A 98 1.90 -19.42 9.49
C SER A 98 1.46 -19.23 8.05
N TYR A 99 1.05 -18.02 7.69
CA TYR A 99 0.57 -17.66 6.35
C TYR A 99 1.69 -17.75 5.31
N TYR A 100 2.83 -17.10 5.57
CA TYR A 100 3.98 -17.15 4.66
C TYR A 100 4.59 -18.55 4.58
N GLY A 101 4.60 -19.29 5.69
CA GLY A 101 5.03 -20.69 5.72
C GLY A 101 4.14 -21.60 4.88
N TYR A 102 2.82 -21.44 4.92
CA TYR A 102 1.88 -22.21 4.10
C TYR A 102 2.12 -22.06 2.60
N TYR A 103 2.39 -20.83 2.13
CA TYR A 103 2.67 -20.55 0.72
C TYR A 103 4.14 -20.74 0.34
N SER A 104 5.02 -21.00 1.28
CA SER A 104 6.49 -21.04 1.11
C SER A 104 7.06 -19.75 0.54
N TRP A 105 6.44 -18.61 0.83
CA TRP A 105 6.91 -17.31 0.38
C TRP A 105 7.99 -16.73 1.30
N PRO A 106 8.91 -15.90 0.75
CA PRO A 106 9.86 -15.14 1.56
C PRO A 106 9.12 -14.23 2.54
N ARG A 107 9.56 -14.24 3.79
CA ARG A 107 9.02 -13.35 4.81
C ARG A 107 9.49 -11.92 4.53
N TYR A 108 8.57 -10.96 4.36
CA TYR A 108 8.93 -9.58 4.05
C TYR A 108 9.72 -8.87 5.17
N TRP A 109 9.73 -9.42 6.35
CA TRP A 109 10.45 -8.90 7.51
C TRP A 109 11.82 -9.54 7.73
N SER A 110 12.22 -10.52 6.93
CA SER A 110 13.53 -11.17 6.99
C SER A 110 14.39 -10.76 5.79
N GLY A 111 15.60 -10.29 6.07
CA GLY A 111 16.61 -9.97 5.06
C GLY A 111 16.52 -8.56 4.46
N THR A 112 17.58 -8.20 3.73
CA THR A 112 17.82 -6.86 3.17
C THR A 112 17.02 -6.60 1.88
N TYR A 113 16.55 -7.64 1.23
CA TYR A 113 15.96 -7.56 -0.12
C TYR A 113 14.46 -7.81 -0.15
N SER A 114 13.88 -8.30 0.93
CA SER A 114 12.45 -8.52 0.98
C SER A 114 11.72 -7.25 1.37
N TRP A 115 11.25 -6.50 0.38
CA TRP A 115 10.26 -5.46 0.60
C TRP A 115 10.55 -4.47 1.74
N GLY A 116 11.81 -4.07 1.90
CA GLY A 116 12.24 -3.08 2.88
C GLY A 116 12.23 -1.66 2.35
N SER A 117 13.32 -0.94 2.59
CA SER A 117 13.53 0.46 2.17
C SER A 117 13.44 0.65 0.64
N HIS A 118 13.69 -0.41 -0.13
CA HIS A 118 13.52 -0.45 -1.58
C HIS A 118 12.53 -1.57 -1.90
N PRO A 119 11.23 -1.27 -2.05
CA PRO A 119 10.21 -2.28 -2.27
C PRO A 119 10.46 -3.01 -3.59
N TYR A 120 10.85 -4.26 -3.46
CA TYR A 120 11.09 -5.17 -4.57
C TYR A 120 10.46 -6.54 -4.25
N ILE A 121 9.63 -7.04 -5.14
CA ILE A 121 9.07 -8.37 -5.01
C ILE A 121 9.96 -9.35 -5.76
N GLU A 122 10.70 -10.19 -5.02
CA GLU A 122 11.43 -11.28 -5.63
C GLU A 122 10.46 -12.35 -6.12
N ARG A 123 10.38 -12.54 -7.42
CA ARG A 123 9.50 -13.54 -8.05
C ARG A 123 10.22 -14.80 -8.47
N ASP A 124 11.55 -14.83 -8.31
CA ASP A 124 12.36 -16.00 -8.58
C ASP A 124 12.32 -16.94 -7.36
N HIS A 125 11.63 -18.06 -7.51
CA HIS A 125 11.45 -19.07 -6.46
C HIS A 125 12.76 -19.67 -5.96
N GLU A 126 13.80 -19.78 -6.82
CA GLU A 126 15.10 -20.34 -6.42
C GLU A 126 15.85 -19.46 -5.42
N LYS A 127 15.51 -18.18 -5.36
CA LYS A 127 16.12 -17.24 -4.42
C LYS A 127 15.42 -17.18 -3.06
N TRP A 128 14.20 -17.70 -2.95
CA TRP A 128 13.39 -17.57 -1.73
C TRP A 128 14.00 -18.24 -0.50
N GLU A 129 14.71 -19.35 -0.66
CA GLU A 129 15.37 -20.05 0.45
C GLU A 129 16.43 -19.20 1.15
N LYS A 130 17.12 -18.33 0.40
CA LYS A 130 18.14 -17.44 0.94
C LYS A 130 17.56 -16.35 1.84
N PHE A 131 16.32 -15.93 1.59
CA PHE A 131 15.66 -14.86 2.36
C PHE A 131 15.09 -15.35 3.69
N ASN A 132 14.82 -16.63 3.85
CA ASN A 132 14.20 -17.19 5.05
C ASN A 132 15.20 -17.51 6.19
N GLN A 133 16.50 -17.26 6.01
CA GLN A 133 17.54 -17.63 6.96
C GLN A 133 17.81 -16.61 8.07
N ASP A 134 17.38 -15.36 7.92
CA ASP A 134 17.61 -14.30 8.92
C ASP A 134 16.39 -14.10 9.82
N GLU A 135 16.37 -14.78 10.97
CA GLU A 135 15.36 -14.58 12.02
C GLU A 135 15.65 -13.33 12.84
N LYS A 136 14.98 -12.22 12.52
CA LYS A 136 14.79 -11.12 13.46
C LYS A 136 13.31 -10.96 13.75
N THR A 137 12.93 -11.12 15.03
CA THR A 137 11.59 -10.83 15.55
C THR A 137 11.31 -9.33 15.41
N TRP A 138 10.42 -8.97 14.50
CA TRP A 138 9.97 -7.58 14.32
C TRP A 138 8.51 -7.45 14.74
N ASP A 139 8.16 -6.30 15.35
CA ASP A 139 6.78 -5.93 15.57
C ASP A 139 6.04 -5.77 14.24
N ALA A 140 4.82 -6.30 14.14
CA ALA A 140 3.98 -6.12 12.98
C ALA A 140 3.45 -4.68 12.94
N HIS A 141 4.05 -3.84 12.07
CA HIS A 141 3.62 -2.46 11.84
C HIS A 141 2.53 -2.38 10.76
N LEU A 142 1.59 -3.32 10.79
CA LEU A 142 0.51 -3.35 9.82
C LEU A 142 -0.59 -2.36 10.17
N ARG A 143 -0.99 -1.57 9.16
CA ARG A 143 -2.05 -0.58 9.24
C ARG A 143 -3.02 -0.76 8.09
N SER A 144 -4.30 -0.52 8.36
CA SER A 144 -5.32 -0.48 7.32
C SER A 144 -5.29 0.88 6.60
N THR A 145 -5.40 0.88 5.27
CA THR A 145 -5.59 2.10 4.50
C THR A 145 -6.88 2.81 4.89
N HIS A 146 -7.93 2.05 5.24
CA HIS A 146 -9.18 2.60 5.74
C HIS A 146 -8.99 3.35 7.07
N ALA A 147 -8.21 2.78 8.00
CA ALA A 147 -7.92 3.44 9.28
C ALA A 147 -7.06 4.70 9.12
N GLY A 148 -6.16 4.74 8.13
CA GLY A 148 -5.30 5.89 7.86
C GLY A 148 -6.01 7.06 7.17
N THR A 149 -7.12 6.81 6.48
CA THR A 149 -7.95 7.85 5.87
C THR A 149 -8.58 8.74 6.95
N GLY A 150 -8.58 10.06 6.71
CA GLY A 150 -9.07 11.07 7.64
C GLY A 150 -8.03 11.54 8.69
N TYR A 151 -6.80 11.02 8.66
CA TYR A 151 -5.73 11.51 9.54
C TYR A 151 -5.34 12.93 9.17
N HIS A 152 -5.20 13.78 10.18
CA HIS A 152 -4.83 15.17 9.99
C HIS A 152 -3.36 15.32 9.59
N ILE A 153 -3.10 16.17 8.60
CA ILE A 153 -1.73 16.55 8.23
C ILE A 153 -1.29 17.72 9.09
N GLN A 154 -0.19 17.51 9.80
CA GLN A 154 0.46 18.50 10.65
C GLN A 154 1.77 18.92 9.98
N ALA A 155 1.76 20.11 9.40
CA ALA A 155 2.94 20.80 8.90
C ALA A 155 3.76 21.43 10.05
N ASN A 156 4.95 21.93 9.76
CA ASN A 156 5.83 22.56 10.77
C ASN A 156 5.19 23.76 11.48
N ASP A 157 4.28 24.45 10.80
CA ASP A 157 3.64 25.70 11.23
C ASP A 157 2.12 25.55 11.46
N GLY A 158 1.58 24.31 11.49
CA GLY A 158 0.19 24.05 11.84
C GLY A 158 -0.49 22.98 10.98
N GLY A 159 -1.76 22.70 11.26
CA GLY A 159 -2.56 21.74 10.50
C GLY A 159 -2.93 22.26 9.11
N ILE A 160 -3.03 21.39 8.10
CA ILE A 160 -3.34 21.80 6.73
C ILE A 160 -4.30 20.87 5.97
N GLY A 161 -5.00 20.02 6.61
CA GLY A 161 -5.93 19.14 5.94
C GLY A 161 -5.87 17.73 6.49
N HIS A 162 -6.30 16.77 5.68
CA HIS A 162 -6.36 15.39 6.09
C HIS A 162 -6.04 14.43 4.92
N VAL A 163 -5.60 13.23 5.24
CA VAL A 163 -5.40 12.16 4.27
C VAL A 163 -6.75 11.77 3.71
N GLU A 164 -6.93 11.89 2.41
CA GLU A 164 -8.12 11.47 1.69
C GLU A 164 -7.98 10.07 1.13
N ASP A 165 -6.79 9.74 0.58
CA ASP A 165 -6.52 8.45 -0.02
C ASP A 165 -5.01 8.16 -0.07
N PHE A 166 -4.65 6.98 -0.54
CA PHE A 166 -3.29 6.51 -0.77
C PHE A 166 -3.09 6.16 -2.23
N ILE A 167 -1.91 6.44 -2.77
CA ILE A 167 -1.54 6.10 -4.14
C ILE A 167 -0.51 4.98 -4.10
N ILE A 168 -0.86 3.85 -4.71
CA ILE A 168 -0.09 2.61 -4.72
C ILE A 168 0.50 2.37 -6.11
N ASP A 169 1.73 1.89 -6.15
CA ASP A 169 2.42 1.42 -7.34
C ASP A 169 2.09 -0.07 -7.57
N ASP A 170 1.55 -0.41 -8.74
CA ASP A 170 1.11 -1.78 -9.08
C ASP A 170 2.25 -2.78 -9.33
N GLU A 171 3.47 -2.31 -9.49
CA GLU A 171 4.64 -3.18 -9.69
C GLU A 171 5.28 -3.58 -8.36
N THR A 172 5.47 -2.60 -7.48
CA THR A 172 6.18 -2.77 -6.20
C THR A 172 5.26 -2.87 -5.01
N TRP A 173 4.00 -2.47 -5.16
CA TRP A 173 3.00 -2.34 -4.09
C TRP A 173 3.40 -1.34 -3.00
N ALA A 174 4.34 -0.44 -3.32
CA ALA A 174 4.67 0.68 -2.47
C ALA A 174 3.59 1.75 -2.49
N ILE A 175 3.33 2.36 -1.34
CA ILE A 175 2.56 3.60 -1.25
C ILE A 175 3.50 4.73 -1.63
N ARG A 176 3.28 5.35 -2.79
CA ARG A 176 4.13 6.42 -3.31
C ARG A 176 3.71 7.80 -2.80
N TYR A 177 2.41 7.98 -2.59
CA TYR A 177 1.87 9.26 -2.12
C TYR A 177 0.67 9.06 -1.19
N LEU A 178 0.53 9.99 -0.25
CA LEU A 178 -0.72 10.29 0.42
C LEU A 178 -1.42 11.38 -0.40
N MET A 179 -2.67 11.16 -0.77
CA MET A 179 -3.54 12.21 -1.31
C MET A 179 -4.13 12.98 -0.14
N VAL A 180 -3.83 14.27 -0.07
CA VAL A 180 -4.21 15.15 1.03
C VAL A 180 -5.23 16.17 0.53
N ASN A 181 -6.37 16.21 1.21
CA ASN A 181 -7.39 17.21 0.98
C ASN A 181 -7.18 18.41 1.89
N THR A 182 -6.94 19.58 1.28
CA THR A 182 -6.66 20.83 1.99
C THR A 182 -7.91 21.73 2.16
N ARG A 183 -9.13 21.17 1.99
CA ARG A 183 -10.40 21.93 1.99
C ARG A 183 -10.65 22.80 3.22
N ASN A 184 -9.95 22.55 4.32
CA ASN A 184 -10.04 23.42 5.50
C ASN A 184 -9.33 24.78 5.30
N PHE A 185 -8.65 24.96 4.16
CA PHE A 185 -7.97 26.20 3.76
C PHE A 185 -8.44 26.59 2.36
N TRP A 186 -9.08 27.73 2.25
CA TRP A 186 -9.64 28.24 0.99
C TRP A 186 -8.57 28.74 0.01
N PRO A 187 -8.66 28.42 -1.31
CA PRO A 187 -9.47 27.37 -1.93
C PRO A 187 -8.87 25.98 -1.66
N GLY A 188 -9.68 25.03 -1.20
CA GLY A 188 -9.22 23.65 -0.96
C GLY A 188 -8.91 22.91 -2.25
N LYS A 189 -7.84 22.12 -2.24
CA LYS A 189 -7.44 21.26 -3.33
C LYS A 189 -6.88 19.93 -2.83
N ALA A 190 -6.82 18.93 -3.71
CA ALA A 190 -6.06 17.71 -3.46
C ALA A 190 -4.60 17.93 -3.85
N VAL A 191 -3.68 17.54 -2.98
CA VAL A 191 -2.24 17.57 -3.20
C VAL A 191 -1.63 16.23 -2.81
N LEU A 192 -0.45 15.93 -3.36
CA LEU A 192 0.25 14.70 -3.07
C LEU A 192 1.44 14.97 -2.14
N ILE A 193 1.57 14.11 -1.11
CA ILE A 193 2.69 14.13 -0.17
C ILE A 193 3.34 12.74 -0.19
N SER A 194 4.63 12.68 -0.51
CA SER A 194 5.38 11.42 -0.46
C SER A 194 5.57 10.97 0.99
N PRO A 195 5.48 9.65 1.29
CA PRO A 195 5.86 9.09 2.57
C PRO A 195 7.29 9.45 3.00
N GLN A 196 8.20 9.68 2.07
CA GLN A 196 9.59 10.10 2.35
C GLN A 196 9.69 11.51 3.00
N TRP A 197 8.61 12.30 2.93
CA TRP A 197 8.55 13.63 3.53
C TRP A 197 7.84 13.64 4.88
N ILE A 198 7.39 12.46 5.34
CA ILE A 198 6.77 12.25 6.64
C ILE A 198 7.88 12.14 7.68
N GLU A 199 7.77 12.94 8.73
CA GLU A 199 8.65 12.89 9.88
C GLU A 199 8.25 11.76 10.85
N ARG A 200 6.95 11.68 11.14
CA ARG A 200 6.34 10.64 11.98
C ARG A 200 4.84 10.56 11.79
N VAL A 201 4.27 9.41 12.16
CA VAL A 201 2.81 9.22 12.26
C VAL A 201 2.45 8.96 13.73
N SER A 202 1.47 9.71 14.23
CA SER A 202 0.87 9.45 15.54
C SER A 202 -0.48 8.78 15.35
N TRP A 203 -0.50 7.46 15.45
CA TRP A 203 -1.71 6.66 15.27
C TRP A 203 -2.76 6.96 16.34
N GLY A 204 -2.32 7.20 17.58
CA GLY A 204 -3.21 7.56 18.69
C GLY A 204 -3.86 8.95 18.54
N GLU A 205 -3.10 9.93 18.03
CA GLU A 205 -3.60 11.28 17.78
C GLU A 205 -4.27 11.41 16.39
N ARG A 206 -4.17 10.40 15.55
CA ARG A 206 -4.63 10.42 14.16
C ARG A 206 -4.02 11.57 13.35
N LYS A 207 -2.68 11.70 13.46
CA LYS A 207 -1.92 12.78 12.81
C LYS A 207 -0.73 12.23 12.04
N VAL A 208 -0.48 12.83 10.88
CA VAL A 208 0.72 12.65 10.07
C VAL A 208 1.52 13.94 10.11
N PHE A 209 2.72 13.90 10.64
CA PHE A 209 3.63 15.05 10.74
C PHE A 209 4.56 15.06 9.54
N VAL A 210 4.62 16.20 8.86
CA VAL A 210 5.43 16.35 7.65
C VAL A 210 6.42 17.50 7.80
N ASN A 211 7.63 17.31 7.31
CA ASN A 211 8.67 18.33 7.32
C ASN A 211 8.49 19.33 6.15
N LEU A 212 7.33 19.98 6.12
CA LEU A 212 6.93 20.96 5.12
C LEU A 212 6.16 22.08 5.82
N SER A 213 6.17 23.31 5.23
CA SER A 213 5.32 24.41 5.70
C SER A 213 3.92 24.33 5.07
N ARG A 214 2.93 24.90 5.73
CA ARG A 214 1.57 25.04 5.20
C ARG A 214 1.57 25.79 3.86
N GLU A 215 2.38 26.82 3.75
CA GLU A 215 2.50 27.63 2.55
C GLU A 215 3.04 26.80 1.37
N THR A 216 4.08 25.97 1.62
CA THR A 216 4.61 25.04 0.62
C THR A 216 3.54 24.03 0.16
N ILE A 217 2.81 23.43 1.08
CA ILE A 217 1.75 22.46 0.74
C ILE A 217 0.61 23.14 -0.02
N LYS A 218 0.23 24.35 0.36
CA LYS A 218 -0.83 25.12 -0.28
C LYS A 218 -0.52 25.46 -1.74
N HIS A 219 0.72 25.75 -2.08
CA HIS A 219 1.14 26.10 -3.44
C HIS A 219 1.66 24.93 -4.27
N SER A 220 1.67 23.71 -3.71
CA SER A 220 2.03 22.48 -4.43
C SER A 220 1.19 22.30 -5.70
N PRO A 221 1.71 21.63 -6.73
CA PRO A 221 0.93 21.18 -7.88
C PRO A 221 -0.35 20.49 -7.43
N GLN A 222 -1.49 20.87 -8.04
CA GLN A 222 -2.78 20.27 -7.73
C GLN A 222 -2.89 18.90 -8.40
N TYR A 223 -3.29 17.90 -7.63
CA TYR A 223 -3.67 16.60 -8.17
C TYR A 223 -5.17 16.55 -8.47
N THR A 224 -5.52 15.98 -9.61
CA THR A 224 -6.92 15.67 -9.99
C THR A 224 -7.00 14.21 -10.41
N GLU A 225 -8.02 13.48 -9.93
CA GLU A 225 -8.22 12.07 -10.24
C GLU A 225 -8.52 11.82 -11.74
N GLU A 226 -8.89 12.85 -12.49
CA GLU A 226 -9.19 12.77 -13.92
C GLU A 226 -7.97 12.51 -14.79
N PHE A 227 -6.79 12.84 -14.29
CA PHE A 227 -5.53 12.62 -15.01
C PHE A 227 -4.75 11.46 -14.43
N LEU A 228 -4.27 10.58 -15.31
CA LEU A 228 -3.30 9.57 -14.91
C LEU A 228 -2.08 10.25 -14.29
N LEU A 229 -1.67 9.77 -13.13
CA LEU A 229 -0.45 10.25 -12.49
C LEU A 229 0.76 9.82 -13.34
N THR A 230 1.26 10.77 -14.14
CA THR A 230 2.38 10.54 -15.06
C THR A 230 3.71 10.79 -14.38
N ARG A 231 4.79 10.23 -14.93
CA ARG A 231 6.15 10.50 -14.46
C ARG A 231 6.53 11.98 -14.56
N ASP A 232 6.02 12.69 -15.56
CA ASP A 232 6.27 14.12 -15.72
C ASP A 232 5.66 14.94 -14.58
N PHE A 233 4.41 14.61 -14.18
CA PHE A 233 3.78 15.23 -13.01
C PHE A 233 4.54 14.91 -11.72
N GLU A 234 4.98 13.65 -11.54
CA GLU A 234 5.78 13.29 -10.38
C GLU A 234 7.11 14.06 -10.35
N ALA A 235 7.76 14.22 -11.51
CA ALA A 235 9.01 14.99 -11.62
C ALA A 235 8.78 16.47 -11.25
N GLU A 236 7.71 17.10 -11.76
CA GLU A 236 7.31 18.45 -11.39
C GLU A 236 7.05 18.58 -9.89
N LEU A 237 6.31 17.64 -9.33
CA LEU A 237 5.99 17.59 -7.89
C LEU A 237 7.26 17.53 -7.04
N HIS A 238 8.17 16.60 -7.36
CA HIS A 238 9.41 16.44 -6.62
C HIS A 238 10.34 17.66 -6.78
N GLN A 239 10.41 18.23 -7.98
CA GLN A 239 11.14 19.48 -8.23
C GLN A 239 10.59 20.64 -7.40
N TYR A 240 9.26 20.78 -7.34
CA TYR A 240 8.60 21.80 -6.53
C TYR A 240 8.98 21.71 -5.04
N TYR A 241 9.04 20.50 -4.49
CA TYR A 241 9.41 20.28 -3.10
C TYR A 241 10.93 20.22 -2.86
N HIS A 242 11.76 20.43 -3.90
CA HIS A 242 13.23 20.30 -3.86
C HIS A 242 13.67 18.94 -3.30
N ARG A 243 13.00 17.88 -3.72
CA ARG A 243 13.24 16.50 -3.30
C ARG A 243 13.59 15.61 -4.49
N GLN A 244 14.44 14.63 -4.25
CA GLN A 244 14.76 13.61 -5.24
C GLN A 244 13.57 12.65 -5.43
N GLY A 245 13.33 12.22 -6.68
CA GLY A 245 12.30 11.24 -6.95
C GLY A 245 12.73 9.83 -6.56
N TYR A 246 11.84 9.04 -5.96
CA TYR A 246 12.11 7.66 -5.51
C TYR A 246 12.63 6.73 -6.62
N TRP A 247 12.29 7.00 -7.87
CA TRP A 247 12.72 6.20 -9.02
C TRP A 247 14.23 6.29 -9.31
N LEU A 248 14.93 7.31 -8.80
CA LEU A 248 16.38 7.41 -8.94
C LEU A 248 17.07 6.45 -7.96
N ASP A 249 16.53 6.27 -6.76
CA ASP A 249 17.07 5.33 -5.78
C ASP A 249 16.85 3.88 -6.25
N GLU A 250 15.73 3.60 -6.91
CA GLU A 250 15.42 2.28 -7.47
C GLU A 250 16.33 1.89 -8.65
N LEU A 251 16.83 2.87 -9.40
CA LEU A 251 17.80 2.61 -10.48
C LEU A 251 19.18 2.19 -9.95
N VAL A 252 19.53 2.62 -8.75
CA VAL A 252 20.81 2.26 -8.10
C VAL A 252 20.73 0.89 -7.44
N ALA A 253 19.53 0.43 -7.08
CA ALA A 253 19.28 -0.84 -6.39
C ALA A 253 19.13 -2.05 -7.34
N LYS A 254 19.03 -1.83 -8.65
CA LYS A 254 19.00 -2.87 -9.70
C LYS A 254 20.38 -3.15 -10.25
#